data_bfd2d3c8a62db624e955ab9c3722a928
#
_entry.id   bfd2d3c8a62db624e955ab9c3722a928
#
_cell.length_a   1.000
_cell.length_b   1.000
_cell.length_c   1.000
_cell.angle_alpha   90.00
_cell.angle_beta   90.00
_cell.angle_gamma   90.00
#
_symmetry.space_group_name_H-M   'P 1'
#
loop_
_entity.id
_entity.type
_entity.pdbx_description
1 polymer ?
#
loop_
_entity_poly.entity_id
_entity_poly.type
_entity_poly.pdbx_seq_one_letter_code
_entity_poly.pdbx_strand_id
1 'polypeptide(L)'
;SVALSSPSGATIRYTLDGTTPTATSTPYAAPLNIAATTVVRAACFSATPGVPPSFIETNTYFIGVTHTVAILSVAGDEVDDLLLGNGGLEPVSSLEYFGPNGVLRDEAVGTCDEHGQDSWAYDQRGFDWVTRDQYGYNDAIHYPIFRTKDRDEYQRLIIKAAAGDNYEFGPGQPAHIRDAYVQALSQVGNLRVDERSYEPCVVYINGQYWGVYDLREKVDDSDFTRYYYDQGEYDIQFIKTWGGTWSEYGGAQAQADGDALRTFITTNNMGDPTAFAYV
;
A
#
# COMPACT_ATOMS: atom_id res chain seq x y z
N SER A 1 25.46 -12.47 9.72
CA SER A 1 26.13 -11.41 8.95
C SER A 1 25.58 -11.34 7.54
N VAL A 2 25.52 -10.14 6.97
CA VAL A 2 25.01 -9.85 5.63
C VAL A 2 26.16 -9.47 4.72
N ALA A 3 26.29 -10.13 3.58
CA ALA A 3 27.29 -9.82 2.58
C ALA A 3 26.63 -9.14 1.38
N LEU A 4 27.23 -8.04 0.91
CA LEU A 4 26.80 -7.31 -0.29
C LEU A 4 27.81 -7.57 -1.41
N SER A 5 27.34 -7.68 -2.65
CA SER A 5 28.18 -7.86 -3.81
C SER A 5 27.69 -7.01 -4.98
N SER A 6 28.62 -6.56 -5.81
CA SER A 6 28.33 -5.85 -7.05
C SER A 6 28.99 -6.56 -8.22
N PRO A 7 28.24 -6.98 -9.23
CA PRO A 7 28.82 -7.62 -10.41
C PRO A 7 29.65 -6.64 -11.27
N SER A 8 29.42 -5.35 -11.14
CA SER A 8 30.08 -4.31 -11.94
C SER A 8 31.44 -3.85 -11.38
N GLY A 9 31.82 -4.28 -10.19
CA GLY A 9 32.98 -3.74 -9.47
C GLY A 9 32.83 -2.27 -9.03
N ALA A 10 31.61 -1.72 -9.06
CA ALA A 10 31.31 -0.39 -8.55
C ALA A 10 31.42 -0.35 -7.02
N THR A 11 31.54 0.84 -6.45
CA THR A 11 31.53 1.01 -4.99
C THR A 11 30.12 0.83 -4.46
N ILE A 12 29.89 -0.20 -3.62
CA ILE A 12 28.65 -0.35 -2.89
C ILE A 12 28.66 0.62 -1.71
N ARG A 13 27.57 1.37 -1.58
CA ARG A 13 27.31 2.21 -0.39
C ARG A 13 25.99 1.80 0.24
N TYR A 14 25.90 1.92 1.55
CA TYR A 14 24.73 1.45 2.28
C TYR A 14 24.37 2.38 3.45
N THR A 15 23.12 2.23 3.90
CA THR A 15 22.54 2.79 5.13
C THR A 15 21.90 1.67 5.95
N LEU A 16 21.68 1.90 7.25
CA LEU A 16 21.08 0.96 8.20
C LEU A 16 19.88 1.54 8.95
N ASP A 17 19.44 2.70 8.55
CA ASP A 17 18.40 3.52 9.20
C ASP A 17 17.19 3.80 8.28
N GLY A 18 17.12 3.11 7.15
CA GLY A 18 16.05 3.30 6.16
C GLY A 18 16.26 4.46 5.19
N THR A 19 17.26 5.31 5.41
CA THR A 19 17.54 6.44 4.50
C THR A 19 18.12 5.98 3.16
N THR A 20 18.00 6.85 2.17
CA THR A 20 18.53 6.59 0.82
C THR A 20 20.07 6.60 0.81
N PRO A 21 20.73 5.52 0.35
CA PRO A 21 22.17 5.51 0.18
C PRO A 21 22.60 6.49 -0.93
N THR A 22 23.60 7.32 -0.62
CA THR A 22 24.17 8.32 -1.51
C THR A 22 25.64 8.05 -1.81
N ALA A 23 26.24 8.81 -2.73
CA ALA A 23 27.66 8.73 -3.02
C ALA A 23 28.56 9.04 -1.79
N THR A 24 28.01 9.63 -0.75
CA THR A 24 28.72 9.96 0.51
C THR A 24 28.39 9.00 1.66
N SER A 25 27.42 8.10 1.50
CA SER A 25 27.08 7.08 2.51
C SER A 25 28.24 6.12 2.76
N THR A 26 28.13 5.32 3.80
CA THR A 26 29.17 4.38 4.24
C THR A 26 29.52 3.40 3.12
N PRO A 27 30.80 3.28 2.70
CA PRO A 27 31.21 2.32 1.73
C PRO A 27 31.24 0.91 2.33
N TYR A 28 30.76 -0.09 1.60
CA TYR A 28 30.81 -1.47 2.02
C TYR A 28 32.22 -2.03 1.84
N ALA A 29 32.81 -2.57 2.89
CA ALA A 29 34.16 -3.14 2.90
C ALA A 29 34.23 -4.57 3.44
N ALA A 30 33.23 -4.99 4.25
CA ALA A 30 33.20 -6.32 4.87
C ALA A 30 31.75 -6.68 5.24
N PRO A 31 31.43 -7.97 5.47
CA PRO A 31 30.10 -8.39 5.89
C PRO A 31 29.59 -7.65 7.12
N LEU A 32 28.33 -7.17 7.03
CA LEU A 32 27.67 -6.43 8.07
C LEU A 32 27.20 -7.36 9.20
N ASN A 33 27.45 -7.02 10.44
CA ASN A 33 26.92 -7.75 11.58
C ASN A 33 25.60 -7.10 12.04
N ILE A 34 24.48 -7.76 11.76
CA ILE A 34 23.15 -7.29 12.13
C ILE A 34 22.76 -7.96 13.47
N ALA A 35 22.71 -7.19 14.53
CA ALA A 35 22.44 -7.65 15.90
C ALA A 35 21.06 -7.26 16.44
N ALA A 36 20.36 -6.38 15.76
CA ALA A 36 19.00 -5.94 16.06
C ALA A 36 18.20 -5.86 14.76
N THR A 37 16.87 -5.77 14.82
CA THR A 37 16.03 -5.54 13.64
C THR A 37 16.51 -4.30 12.90
N THR A 38 16.83 -4.45 11.61
CA THR A 38 17.53 -3.45 10.82
C THR A 38 17.11 -3.55 9.36
N VAL A 39 16.91 -2.41 8.73
CA VAL A 39 16.79 -2.29 7.27
C VAL A 39 18.17 -1.98 6.70
N VAL A 40 18.63 -2.80 5.77
CA VAL A 40 19.84 -2.55 4.99
C VAL A 40 19.41 -2.03 3.62
N ARG A 41 19.78 -0.81 3.30
CA ARG A 41 19.57 -0.25 1.95
C ARG A 41 20.91 -0.01 1.29
N ALA A 42 21.09 -0.48 0.07
CA ALA A 42 22.37 -0.40 -0.62
C ALA A 42 22.21 -0.05 -2.10
N ALA A 43 23.16 0.70 -2.63
CA ALA A 43 23.25 1.02 -4.05
C ALA A 43 24.71 0.99 -4.52
N CYS A 44 24.90 0.76 -5.82
CA CYS A 44 26.20 0.76 -6.48
C CYS A 44 26.45 2.13 -7.12
N PHE A 45 27.64 2.68 -6.89
CA PHE A 45 28.09 3.95 -7.44
C PHE A 45 29.31 3.73 -8.34
N SER A 46 29.19 4.17 -9.60
CA SER A 46 30.28 4.11 -10.56
C SER A 46 31.29 5.24 -10.33
N ALA A 47 32.56 4.97 -10.51
CA ALA A 47 33.58 6.01 -10.58
C ALA A 47 33.57 6.75 -11.95
N THR A 48 32.86 6.21 -12.94
CA THR A 48 32.79 6.81 -14.28
C THR A 48 31.77 7.96 -14.28
N PRO A 49 32.15 9.19 -14.65
CA PRO A 49 31.23 10.31 -14.72
C PRO A 49 30.06 10.03 -15.68
N GLY A 50 28.84 10.46 -15.28
CA GLY A 50 27.64 10.33 -16.09
C GLY A 50 26.95 8.96 -16.00
N VAL A 51 27.51 7.98 -15.28
CA VAL A 51 26.85 6.72 -14.99
C VAL A 51 25.99 6.89 -13.74
N PRO A 52 24.66 6.73 -13.84
CA PRO A 52 23.77 6.84 -12.67
C PRO A 52 24.05 5.70 -11.67
N PRO A 53 23.66 5.86 -10.39
CA PRO A 53 23.68 4.75 -9.43
C PRO A 53 22.72 3.64 -9.87
N SER A 54 22.90 2.45 -9.32
CA SER A 54 21.91 1.38 -9.44
C SER A 54 20.60 1.75 -8.76
N PHE A 55 19.53 1.00 -9.00
CA PHE A 55 18.41 0.96 -8.09
C PHE A 55 18.88 0.56 -6.68
N ILE A 56 18.09 0.91 -5.70
CA ILE A 56 18.37 0.63 -4.30
C ILE A 56 17.85 -0.77 -3.98
N GLU A 57 18.74 -1.63 -3.50
CA GLU A 57 18.40 -2.90 -2.88
C GLU A 57 18.04 -2.66 -1.41
N THR A 58 16.89 -3.13 -0.98
CA THR A 58 16.40 -3.00 0.41
C THR A 58 16.15 -4.38 0.98
N ASN A 59 16.64 -4.64 2.18
CA ASN A 59 16.44 -5.90 2.86
C ASN A 59 16.28 -5.68 4.37
N THR A 60 15.15 -6.11 4.92
CA THR A 60 14.88 -6.02 6.36
C THR A 60 15.21 -7.33 7.06
N TYR A 61 15.96 -7.24 8.13
CA TYR A 61 16.36 -8.36 8.99
C TYR A 61 15.69 -8.23 10.34
N PHE A 62 14.79 -9.16 10.67
CA PHE A 62 14.11 -9.23 11.97
C PHE A 62 14.93 -10.06 12.94
N ILE A 63 15.38 -9.47 14.04
CA ILE A 63 16.22 -10.12 15.04
C ILE A 63 15.50 -10.16 16.38
N GLY A 64 15.29 -11.38 16.90
CA GLY A 64 14.68 -11.59 18.22
C GLY A 64 13.17 -11.30 18.27
N VAL A 65 12.52 -11.12 17.12
CA VAL A 65 11.08 -10.90 17.02
C VAL A 65 10.42 -11.99 16.17
N THR A 66 9.16 -12.31 16.49
CA THR A 66 8.36 -13.29 15.74
C THR A 66 6.93 -12.78 15.66
N HIS A 67 6.35 -12.83 14.48
CA HIS A 67 4.96 -12.47 14.23
C HIS A 67 4.18 -13.63 13.66
N THR A 68 2.89 -13.71 14.00
CA THR A 68 1.95 -14.73 13.50
C THR A 68 1.04 -14.21 12.39
N VAL A 69 1.17 -12.95 12.04
CA VAL A 69 0.50 -12.28 10.93
C VAL A 69 1.52 -11.81 9.91
N ALA A 70 1.08 -11.37 8.75
CA ALA A 70 1.95 -10.79 7.73
C ALA A 70 2.73 -9.59 8.27
N ILE A 71 3.90 -9.34 7.70
CA ILE A 71 4.73 -8.17 8.04
C ILE A 71 4.91 -7.35 6.78
N LEU A 72 4.68 -6.05 6.90
CA LEU A 72 5.09 -5.05 5.92
C LEU A 72 6.28 -4.28 6.47
N SER A 73 7.39 -4.29 5.76
CA SER A 73 8.51 -3.40 6.04
C SER A 73 8.58 -2.35 4.96
N VAL A 74 8.44 -1.09 5.36
CA VAL A 74 8.50 0.07 4.46
C VAL A 74 9.70 0.92 4.84
N ALA A 75 10.55 1.23 3.86
CA ALA A 75 11.77 1.98 4.11
C ALA A 75 11.99 3.06 3.05
N GLY A 76 12.24 4.27 3.51
CA GLY A 76 12.49 5.44 2.66
C GLY A 76 12.66 6.71 3.48
N ASP A 77 13.25 7.71 2.83
CA ASP A 77 13.33 9.04 3.41
C ASP A 77 11.91 9.61 3.60
N GLU A 78 11.66 10.32 4.69
CA GLU A 78 10.39 11.03 5.00
C GLU A 78 9.13 10.13 5.16
N VAL A 79 9.25 8.79 5.16
CA VAL A 79 8.10 7.89 5.38
C VAL A 79 7.56 8.04 6.80
N ASP A 80 8.43 8.14 7.78
CA ASP A 80 8.08 8.42 9.17
C ASP A 80 7.51 9.83 9.36
N ASP A 81 8.05 10.84 8.68
CA ASP A 81 7.52 12.21 8.69
C ASP A 81 6.09 12.27 8.14
N LEU A 82 5.80 11.58 7.03
CA LEU A 82 4.45 11.40 6.51
C LEU A 82 3.53 10.86 7.61
N LEU A 83 3.90 9.74 8.24
CA LEU A 83 3.05 9.06 9.23
C LEU A 83 2.98 9.80 10.58
N LEU A 84 3.92 10.66 10.88
CA LEU A 84 3.85 11.58 12.04
C LEU A 84 2.92 12.78 11.78
N GLY A 85 2.34 12.89 10.60
CA GLY A 85 1.27 13.84 10.31
C GLY A 85 1.62 14.93 9.31
N ASN A 86 2.74 14.83 8.61
CA ASN A 86 3.08 15.72 7.52
C ASN A 86 2.42 15.26 6.21
N GLY A 87 1.08 15.32 6.17
CA GLY A 87 0.30 15.01 4.97
C GLY A 87 0.74 15.88 3.78
N GLY A 88 0.61 15.36 2.59
CA GLY A 88 1.10 15.99 1.36
C GLY A 88 2.53 15.65 1.00
N LEU A 89 3.25 14.86 1.82
CA LEU A 89 4.46 14.16 1.38
C LEU A 89 4.08 12.93 0.55
N GLU A 90 4.87 12.65 -0.48
CA GLU A 90 4.79 11.43 -1.29
C GLU A 90 6.17 10.74 -1.34
N PRO A 91 6.68 10.24 -0.22
CA PRO A 91 8.02 9.68 -0.15
C PRO A 91 8.18 8.44 -1.03
N VAL A 92 9.31 8.37 -1.74
CA VAL A 92 9.73 7.16 -2.42
C VAL A 92 10.21 6.15 -1.37
N SER A 93 9.65 4.95 -1.41
CA SER A 93 9.94 3.92 -0.44
C SER A 93 10.01 2.53 -1.07
N SER A 94 10.76 1.64 -0.44
CA SER A 94 10.69 0.19 -0.70
C SER A 94 9.64 -0.42 0.22
N LEU A 95 8.87 -1.38 -0.29
CA LEU A 95 7.96 -2.20 0.48
C LEU A 95 8.37 -3.66 0.33
N GLU A 96 8.61 -4.33 1.44
CA GLU A 96 8.85 -5.76 1.52
C GLU A 96 7.65 -6.42 2.21
N TYR A 97 7.03 -7.42 1.56
CA TYR A 97 5.93 -8.21 2.10
C TYR A 97 6.43 -9.55 2.59
N PHE A 98 6.31 -9.80 3.89
CA PHE A 98 6.64 -11.08 4.52
C PHE A 98 5.37 -11.81 4.94
N GLY A 99 5.32 -13.11 4.67
CA GLY A 99 4.25 -13.95 5.18
C GLY A 99 4.29 -14.11 6.72
N PRO A 100 3.24 -14.71 7.33
CA PRO A 100 3.13 -14.86 8.78
C PRO A 100 4.28 -15.62 9.47
N ASN A 101 5.14 -16.27 8.70
CA ASN A 101 6.34 -16.98 9.19
C ASN A 101 7.63 -16.15 9.04
N GLY A 102 7.53 -14.87 8.67
CA GLY A 102 8.67 -13.96 8.48
C GLY A 102 9.50 -14.27 7.23
N VAL A 103 8.96 -15.04 6.29
CA VAL A 103 9.63 -15.29 5.00
C VAL A 103 9.20 -14.22 4.01
N LEU A 104 10.16 -13.53 3.41
CA LEU A 104 9.93 -12.60 2.31
C LEU A 104 9.19 -13.31 1.17
N ARG A 105 8.12 -12.71 0.70
CA ARG A 105 7.28 -13.22 -0.38
C ARG A 105 7.50 -12.44 -1.66
N ASP A 106 7.50 -11.12 -1.52
CA ASP A 106 7.77 -10.21 -2.62
C ASP A 106 8.14 -8.82 -2.11
N GLU A 107 8.69 -8.00 -2.99
CA GLU A 107 9.11 -6.63 -2.70
C GLU A 107 8.96 -5.75 -3.93
N ALA A 108 8.75 -4.46 -3.73
CA ALA A 108 8.76 -3.47 -4.80
C ALA A 108 9.15 -2.09 -4.26
N VAL A 109 9.46 -1.18 -5.18
CA VAL A 109 9.71 0.22 -4.87
C VAL A 109 8.55 1.06 -5.39
N GLY A 110 8.11 2.02 -4.60
CA GLY A 110 6.96 2.85 -4.92
C GLY A 110 6.92 4.16 -4.15
N THR A 111 5.75 4.73 -4.04
CA THR A 111 5.49 5.94 -3.25
C THR A 111 4.44 5.68 -2.20
N CYS A 112 4.58 6.31 -1.03
CA CYS A 112 3.55 6.40 -0.01
C CYS A 112 2.81 7.72 -0.12
N ASP A 113 1.54 7.72 0.30
CA ASP A 113 0.69 8.89 0.32
C ASP A 113 -0.33 8.74 1.47
N GLU A 114 -0.90 9.82 1.96
CA GLU A 114 -1.85 9.76 3.08
C GLU A 114 -3.12 8.97 2.70
N HIS A 115 -3.57 8.07 3.59
CA HIS A 115 -4.85 7.39 3.43
C HIS A 115 -5.90 7.88 4.43
N GLY A 116 -6.98 8.40 3.88
CA GLY A 116 -8.13 8.88 4.67
C GLY A 116 -8.17 10.40 4.76
N GLN A 117 -9.20 10.90 5.42
CA GLN A 117 -9.43 12.31 5.67
C GLN A 117 -9.54 12.55 7.19
N ASP A 118 -10.70 12.31 7.80
CA ASP A 118 -10.88 12.45 9.24
C ASP A 118 -10.03 11.47 10.05
N SER A 119 -9.71 10.31 9.48
CA SER A 119 -8.86 9.30 10.10
C SER A 119 -7.41 9.75 10.26
N TRP A 120 -6.97 10.74 9.51
CA TRP A 120 -5.64 11.33 9.60
C TRP A 120 -5.42 12.13 10.90
N ALA A 121 -6.49 12.50 11.58
CA ALA A 121 -6.41 13.16 12.89
C ALA A 121 -5.93 12.27 14.04
N TYR A 122 -5.91 10.95 13.86
CA TYR A 122 -5.44 10.00 14.87
C TYR A 122 -3.91 9.83 14.79
N ASP A 123 -3.28 9.48 15.92
CA ASP A 123 -1.82 9.34 16.01
C ASP A 123 -1.27 8.18 15.17
N GLN A 124 -2.00 7.08 15.07
CA GLN A 124 -1.68 6.00 14.15
C GLN A 124 -2.43 6.22 12.83
N ARG A 125 -1.68 6.54 11.78
CA ARG A 125 -2.21 6.93 10.47
C ARG A 125 -2.09 5.82 9.45
N GLY A 126 -3.09 5.73 8.56
CA GLY A 126 -3.02 4.86 7.40
C GLY A 126 -2.34 5.55 6.22
N PHE A 127 -1.87 4.76 5.27
CA PHE A 127 -1.27 5.26 4.04
C PHE A 127 -1.65 4.37 2.85
N ASP A 128 -1.69 4.97 1.68
CA ASP A 128 -1.73 4.27 0.41
C ASP A 128 -0.30 4.02 -0.06
N TRP A 129 -0.06 2.90 -0.71
CA TRP A 129 1.21 2.59 -1.33
C TRP A 129 1.00 2.19 -2.78
N VAL A 130 1.84 2.75 -3.68
CA VAL A 130 1.74 2.55 -5.12
C VAL A 130 3.11 2.19 -5.66
N THR A 131 3.24 1.02 -6.31
CA THR A 131 4.46 0.62 -7.02
C THR A 131 4.78 1.59 -8.14
N ARG A 132 6.07 1.90 -8.29
CA ARG A 132 6.61 2.77 -9.32
C ARG A 132 7.82 2.09 -9.95
N ASP A 133 7.65 1.47 -11.09
CA ASP A 133 8.68 0.76 -11.85
C ASP A 133 9.89 1.62 -12.25
N GLN A 134 9.71 2.95 -12.32
CA GLN A 134 10.84 3.85 -12.55
C GLN A 134 11.85 3.91 -11.40
N TYR A 135 11.50 3.41 -10.21
CA TYR A 135 12.38 3.42 -9.02
C TYR A 135 12.92 2.06 -8.64
N GLY A 136 12.42 0.97 -9.23
CA GLY A 136 12.80 -0.40 -8.89
C GLY A 136 12.62 -1.37 -10.05
N TYR A 137 12.75 -2.67 -9.77
CA TYR A 137 12.69 -3.72 -10.77
C TYR A 137 11.28 -4.30 -10.96
N ASN A 138 10.41 -4.17 -9.95
CA ASN A 138 9.08 -4.75 -9.94
C ASN A 138 8.03 -3.68 -10.26
N ASP A 139 7.02 -4.05 -11.01
CA ASP A 139 5.88 -3.21 -11.40
C ASP A 139 4.66 -3.38 -10.48
N ALA A 140 4.66 -4.43 -9.65
CA ALA A 140 3.63 -4.74 -8.67
C ALA A 140 4.19 -5.65 -7.57
N ILE A 141 3.41 -5.92 -6.53
CA ILE A 141 3.63 -7.04 -5.61
C ILE A 141 2.96 -8.27 -6.22
N HIS A 142 3.76 -9.26 -6.59
CA HIS A 142 3.32 -10.52 -7.22
C HIS A 142 3.21 -11.64 -6.18
N TYR A 143 2.18 -11.58 -5.37
CA TYR A 143 1.90 -12.59 -4.34
C TYR A 143 0.39 -12.60 -3.98
N PRO A 144 -0.28 -13.76 -3.82
CA PRO A 144 -1.67 -13.84 -3.40
C PRO A 144 -1.82 -13.43 -1.91
N ILE A 145 -1.94 -12.12 -1.69
CA ILE A 145 -1.99 -11.52 -0.35
C ILE A 145 -3.26 -11.92 0.38
N PHE A 146 -4.42 -11.79 -0.28
CA PHE A 146 -5.72 -11.95 0.34
C PHE A 146 -6.27 -13.35 0.14
N ARG A 147 -6.45 -14.09 1.21
CA ARG A 147 -6.89 -15.51 1.20
C ARG A 147 -8.28 -15.75 0.61
N THR A 148 -9.07 -14.70 0.42
CA THR A 148 -10.44 -14.75 -0.11
C THR A 148 -10.54 -14.43 -1.60
N LYS A 149 -9.42 -14.13 -2.24
CA LYS A 149 -9.33 -13.74 -3.65
C LYS A 149 -8.21 -14.52 -4.35
N ASP A 150 -8.36 -14.74 -5.64
CA ASP A 150 -7.32 -15.38 -6.47
C ASP A 150 -6.31 -14.37 -7.05
N ARG A 151 -6.49 -13.08 -6.77
CA ARG A 151 -5.60 -12.02 -7.23
C ARG A 151 -4.22 -12.17 -6.61
N ASP A 152 -3.19 -12.08 -7.44
CA ASP A 152 -1.78 -12.21 -7.10
C ASP A 152 -0.89 -11.08 -7.62
N GLU A 153 -1.49 -10.02 -8.17
CA GLU A 153 -0.80 -8.84 -8.67
C GLU A 153 -1.44 -7.57 -8.10
N TYR A 154 -0.66 -6.78 -7.35
CA TYR A 154 -1.12 -5.56 -6.68
C TYR A 154 -0.15 -4.42 -6.95
N GLN A 155 -0.52 -3.49 -7.82
CA GLN A 155 0.21 -2.24 -8.00
C GLN A 155 -0.08 -1.26 -6.86
N ARG A 156 -1.27 -1.31 -6.29
CA ARG A 156 -1.73 -0.41 -5.22
C ARG A 156 -2.29 -1.18 -4.04
N LEU A 157 -1.92 -0.74 -2.84
CA LEU A 157 -2.36 -1.30 -1.57
C LEU A 157 -2.74 -0.17 -0.60
N ILE A 158 -3.70 -0.45 0.28
CA ILE A 158 -4.04 0.44 1.39
C ILE A 158 -3.52 -0.21 2.68
N ILE A 159 -2.74 0.53 3.44
CA ILE A 159 -2.27 0.13 4.77
C ILE A 159 -3.05 0.96 5.79
N LYS A 160 -4.10 0.36 6.37
CA LYS A 160 -5.10 1.07 7.17
C LYS A 160 -4.88 0.89 8.65
N ALA A 161 -4.89 1.99 9.40
CA ALA A 161 -4.68 2.02 10.85
C ALA A 161 -5.98 1.89 11.68
N ALA A 162 -7.11 1.49 11.04
CA ALA A 162 -8.44 1.36 11.65
C ALA A 162 -9.07 2.66 12.21
N ALA A 163 -8.43 3.81 12.12
CA ALA A 163 -8.97 5.12 12.52
C ALA A 163 -9.62 5.09 13.90
N GLY A 164 -10.89 5.52 14.02
CA GLY A 164 -11.65 5.52 15.26
C GLY A 164 -12.00 4.14 15.84
N ASP A 165 -11.68 3.05 15.13
CA ASP A 165 -11.76 1.67 15.65
C ASP A 165 -10.41 1.17 16.22
N ASN A 166 -9.41 2.03 16.33
CA ASN A 166 -8.13 1.72 16.95
C ASN A 166 -8.23 1.86 18.49
N TYR A 167 -7.46 1.04 19.22
CA TYR A 167 -7.61 0.78 20.65
C TYR A 167 -7.61 1.99 21.57
N GLU A 168 -6.76 2.96 21.32
CA GLU A 168 -6.60 4.10 22.24
C GLU A 168 -7.34 5.36 21.77
N PHE A 169 -7.81 5.38 20.54
CA PHE A 169 -8.24 6.63 19.90
C PHE A 169 -9.73 6.69 19.63
N GLY A 170 -10.43 5.55 19.61
CA GLY A 170 -11.83 5.50 19.23
C GLY A 170 -12.79 5.71 20.39
N PRO A 171 -13.97 6.30 20.15
CA PRO A 171 -15.04 6.33 21.13
C PRO A 171 -15.62 4.93 21.37
N GLY A 172 -15.89 4.60 22.58
CA GLY A 172 -16.50 3.32 22.97
C GLY A 172 -15.49 2.19 23.16
N GLN A 173 -15.76 1.04 22.58
CA GLN A 173 -14.88 -0.14 22.67
C GLN A 173 -14.37 -0.50 21.25
N PRO A 174 -13.25 0.05 20.84
CA PRO A 174 -12.68 -0.23 19.53
C PRO A 174 -12.27 -1.72 19.42
N ALA A 175 -12.49 -2.30 18.26
CA ALA A 175 -12.23 -3.71 17.98
C ALA A 175 -11.14 -3.93 16.92
N HIS A 176 -10.73 -2.87 16.23
CA HIS A 176 -9.76 -2.85 15.13
C HIS A 176 -10.17 -3.64 13.87
N ILE A 177 -11.36 -4.22 13.87
CA ILE A 177 -11.84 -5.10 12.79
C ILE A 177 -13.22 -4.76 12.24
N ARG A 178 -13.87 -3.69 12.70
CA ARG A 178 -15.27 -3.40 12.32
C ARG A 178 -15.45 -3.25 10.82
N ASP A 179 -14.59 -2.46 10.19
CA ASP A 179 -14.61 -2.27 8.74
C ASP A 179 -14.29 -3.59 8.00
N ALA A 180 -13.25 -4.30 8.43
CA ALA A 180 -12.89 -5.62 7.89
C ALA A 180 -14.05 -6.62 8.01
N TYR A 181 -14.74 -6.63 9.14
CA TYR A 181 -15.86 -7.52 9.39
C TYR A 181 -17.03 -7.27 8.44
N VAL A 182 -17.39 -5.98 8.20
CA VAL A 182 -18.47 -5.64 7.25
C VAL A 182 -18.10 -6.06 5.83
N GLN A 183 -16.87 -5.83 5.40
CA GLN A 183 -16.37 -6.25 4.09
C GLN A 183 -16.38 -7.79 3.96
N ALA A 184 -15.93 -8.51 5.01
CA ALA A 184 -15.95 -9.97 5.01
C ALA A 184 -17.38 -10.55 4.99
N LEU A 185 -18.36 -9.89 5.63
CA LEU A 185 -19.77 -10.30 5.54
C LEU A 185 -20.32 -10.19 4.12
N SER A 186 -19.90 -9.19 3.35
CA SER A 186 -20.24 -9.07 1.93
C SER A 186 -19.74 -10.28 1.13
N GLN A 187 -18.49 -10.69 1.35
CA GLN A 187 -17.90 -11.87 0.70
C GLN A 187 -18.64 -13.15 1.07
N VAL A 188 -18.89 -13.37 2.37
CA VAL A 188 -19.64 -14.55 2.85
C VAL A 188 -21.07 -14.56 2.33
N GLY A 189 -21.71 -13.39 2.24
CA GLY A 189 -23.05 -13.20 1.70
C GLY A 189 -23.12 -13.29 0.18
N ASN A 190 -21.98 -13.41 -0.50
CA ASN A 190 -21.88 -13.38 -1.97
C ASN A 190 -22.66 -12.20 -2.58
N LEU A 191 -22.50 -11.02 -1.99
CA LEU A 191 -23.12 -9.80 -2.50
C LEU A 191 -22.42 -9.36 -3.79
N ARG A 192 -23.17 -8.74 -4.70
CA ARG A 192 -22.61 -8.21 -5.97
C ARG A 192 -22.09 -6.79 -5.75
N VAL A 193 -21.05 -6.67 -4.93
CA VAL A 193 -20.33 -5.43 -4.65
C VAL A 193 -18.84 -5.70 -4.59
N ASP A 194 -18.04 -4.72 -4.97
CA ASP A 194 -16.59 -4.78 -4.89
C ASP A 194 -16.15 -4.35 -3.49
N GLU A 195 -16.06 -5.32 -2.60
CA GLU A 195 -15.57 -5.08 -1.26
C GLU A 195 -14.03 -5.14 -1.19
N ARG A 196 -13.48 -4.42 -0.22
CA ARG A 196 -12.04 -4.42 0.07
C ARG A 196 -11.65 -5.68 0.82
N SER A 197 -10.84 -6.51 0.21
CA SER A 197 -10.23 -7.66 0.89
C SER A 197 -9.36 -7.21 2.05
N TYR A 198 -9.12 -8.10 3.00
CA TYR A 198 -8.48 -7.80 4.27
C TYR A 198 -7.44 -8.87 4.62
N GLU A 199 -6.26 -8.42 5.05
CA GLU A 199 -5.26 -9.26 5.70
C GLU A 199 -4.66 -8.47 6.89
N PRO A 200 -4.68 -9.02 8.13
CA PRO A 200 -4.05 -8.38 9.27
C PRO A 200 -2.53 -8.39 9.11
N CYS A 201 -1.89 -7.30 9.43
CA CYS A 201 -0.44 -7.21 9.36
C CYS A 201 0.15 -6.38 10.49
N VAL A 202 1.44 -6.51 10.68
CA VAL A 202 2.26 -5.55 11.43
C VAL A 202 3.11 -4.75 10.45
N VAL A 203 3.32 -3.50 10.77
CA VAL A 203 4.10 -2.57 9.95
C VAL A 203 5.40 -2.21 10.66
N TYR A 204 6.48 -2.21 9.91
CA TYR A 204 7.77 -1.65 10.28
C TYR A 204 8.07 -0.48 9.34
N ILE A 205 8.47 0.65 9.91
CA ILE A 205 8.94 1.82 9.16
C ILE A 205 10.42 2.04 9.49
N ASN A 206 11.24 2.03 8.46
CA ASN A 206 12.69 2.20 8.60
C ASN A 206 13.32 1.25 9.65
N GLY A 207 12.80 -0.01 9.71
CA GLY A 207 13.24 -1.03 10.65
C GLY A 207 12.68 -0.90 12.07
N GLN A 208 11.86 0.11 12.36
CA GLN A 208 11.20 0.30 13.65
C GLN A 208 9.78 -0.28 13.62
N TYR A 209 9.39 -1.04 14.64
CA TYR A 209 8.02 -1.50 14.79
C TYR A 209 7.06 -0.31 14.91
N TRP A 210 6.07 -0.25 14.00
CA TRP A 210 5.16 0.89 13.92
C TRP A 210 3.76 0.58 14.47
N GLY A 211 3.31 -0.67 14.38
CA GLY A 211 2.02 -1.07 14.93
C GLY A 211 1.33 -2.18 14.16
N VAL A 212 0.09 -2.47 14.60
CA VAL A 212 -0.84 -3.39 13.93
C VAL A 212 -1.65 -2.58 12.92
N TYR A 213 -1.79 -3.12 11.72
CA TYR A 213 -2.48 -2.50 10.59
C TYR A 213 -3.34 -3.54 9.85
N ASP A 214 -4.22 -3.02 9.02
CA ASP A 214 -4.99 -3.78 8.06
C ASP A 214 -4.44 -3.53 6.65
N LEU A 215 -3.92 -4.56 6.01
CA LEU A 215 -3.64 -4.51 4.58
C LEU A 215 -4.94 -4.68 3.81
N ARG A 216 -5.23 -3.78 2.87
CA ARG A 216 -6.46 -3.73 2.11
C ARG A 216 -6.20 -3.62 0.63
N GLU A 217 -7.10 -4.23 -0.13
CA GLU A 217 -7.17 -4.04 -1.57
C GLU A 217 -7.71 -2.65 -1.92
N LYS A 218 -7.16 -2.02 -2.95
CA LYS A 218 -7.63 -0.73 -3.48
C LYS A 218 -8.67 -0.98 -4.58
N VAL A 219 -9.95 -0.97 -4.23
CA VAL A 219 -11.05 -1.27 -5.17
C VAL A 219 -11.48 -0.08 -6.01
N ASP A 220 -11.13 1.12 -5.58
CA ASP A 220 -11.44 2.39 -6.25
C ASP A 220 -10.32 2.83 -7.22
N ASP A 221 -9.71 1.86 -7.88
CA ASP A 221 -8.61 2.04 -8.80
C ASP A 221 -8.79 1.22 -10.08
N SER A 222 -8.30 1.71 -11.22
CA SER A 222 -8.37 1.03 -12.50
C SER A 222 -7.55 -0.26 -12.56
N ASP A 223 -6.57 -0.43 -11.68
CA ASP A 223 -5.81 -1.66 -11.52
C ASP A 223 -6.71 -2.81 -11.04
N PHE A 224 -7.61 -2.54 -10.08
CA PHE A 224 -8.62 -3.48 -9.62
C PHE A 224 -9.58 -3.88 -10.75
N THR A 225 -10.14 -2.91 -11.47
CA THR A 225 -11.10 -3.19 -12.55
C THR A 225 -10.46 -3.88 -13.74
N ARG A 226 -9.20 -3.59 -14.05
CA ARG A 226 -8.42 -4.29 -15.07
C ARG A 226 -8.26 -5.76 -14.71
N TYR A 227 -7.92 -6.07 -13.47
CA TYR A 227 -7.71 -7.45 -13.03
C TYR A 227 -8.99 -8.28 -13.01
N TYR A 228 -10.07 -7.76 -12.41
CA TYR A 228 -11.30 -8.53 -12.21
C TYR A 228 -12.27 -8.46 -13.40
N TYR A 229 -12.21 -7.40 -14.20
CA TYR A 229 -13.24 -7.11 -15.23
C TYR A 229 -12.65 -6.87 -16.62
N ASP A 230 -11.33 -6.92 -16.78
CA ASP A 230 -10.64 -6.58 -18.03
C ASP A 230 -10.99 -5.16 -18.53
N GLN A 231 -11.13 -4.21 -17.59
CA GLN A 231 -11.48 -2.82 -17.83
C GLN A 231 -10.41 -1.89 -17.28
N GLY A 232 -9.65 -1.27 -18.15
CA GLY A 232 -8.62 -0.30 -17.79
C GLY A 232 -9.16 1.09 -17.48
N GLU A 233 -8.26 2.03 -17.20
CA GLU A 233 -8.54 3.41 -16.82
C GLU A 233 -9.48 4.14 -17.79
N TYR A 234 -9.39 3.86 -19.09
CA TYR A 234 -10.17 4.53 -20.14
C TYR A 234 -11.49 3.82 -20.47
N ASP A 235 -11.74 2.65 -19.88
CA ASP A 235 -12.90 1.82 -20.15
C ASP A 235 -13.98 1.93 -19.08
N ILE A 236 -13.67 2.63 -17.97
CA ILE A 236 -14.53 2.71 -16.80
C ILE A 236 -15.04 4.12 -16.52
N GLN A 237 -16.23 4.16 -15.90
CA GLN A 237 -16.76 5.34 -15.24
C GLN A 237 -16.84 5.05 -13.75
N PHE A 238 -16.10 5.81 -12.93
CA PHE A 238 -16.06 5.61 -11.49
C PHE A 238 -16.45 6.90 -10.75
N ILE A 239 -17.55 6.83 -10.02
CA ILE A 239 -18.09 7.96 -9.25
C ILE A 239 -17.82 7.73 -7.75
N LYS A 240 -17.18 8.67 -7.11
CA LYS A 240 -17.01 8.73 -5.66
C LYS A 240 -17.97 9.72 -5.02
N THR A 241 -18.45 9.41 -3.82
CA THR A 241 -19.29 10.30 -3.03
C THR A 241 -18.77 10.37 -1.59
N TRP A 242 -18.36 11.58 -1.18
CA TRP A 242 -17.99 11.90 0.19
C TRP A 242 -18.24 13.39 0.43
N GLY A 243 -19.34 13.76 1.07
CA GLY A 243 -19.74 15.16 1.22
C GLY A 243 -20.15 15.87 -0.08
N GLY A 244 -19.59 15.45 -1.20
CA GLY A 244 -19.87 15.80 -2.58
C GLY A 244 -19.75 14.57 -3.44
N THR A 245 -20.09 14.68 -4.73
CA THR A 245 -19.92 13.60 -5.71
C THR A 245 -19.00 14.08 -6.81
N TRP A 246 -18.03 13.25 -7.19
CA TRP A 246 -17.10 13.55 -8.29
C TRP A 246 -16.77 12.29 -9.08
N SER A 247 -16.31 12.48 -10.31
CA SER A 247 -15.80 11.40 -11.16
C SER A 247 -14.32 11.17 -10.86
N GLU A 248 -13.97 9.95 -10.52
CA GLU A 248 -12.57 9.50 -10.42
C GLU A 248 -12.04 9.10 -11.80
N TYR A 249 -12.84 8.33 -12.55
CA TYR A 249 -12.57 7.94 -13.93
C TYR A 249 -13.76 8.28 -14.82
N GLY A 250 -13.51 8.58 -16.10
CA GLY A 250 -14.54 8.90 -17.09
C GLY A 250 -14.95 10.38 -17.13
N GLY A 251 -14.38 11.22 -16.29
CA GLY A 251 -14.48 12.69 -16.34
C GLY A 251 -15.91 13.23 -16.31
N ALA A 252 -16.16 14.31 -17.06
CA ALA A 252 -17.45 15.00 -17.08
C ALA A 252 -18.61 14.12 -17.59
N GLN A 253 -18.34 13.17 -18.46
CA GLN A 253 -19.38 12.26 -18.97
C GLN A 253 -19.84 11.30 -17.87
N ALA A 254 -18.91 10.72 -17.11
CA ALA A 254 -19.24 9.86 -15.97
C ALA A 254 -20.06 10.61 -14.92
N GLN A 255 -19.72 11.86 -14.63
CA GLN A 255 -20.50 12.71 -13.72
C GLN A 255 -21.93 12.94 -14.22
N ALA A 256 -22.08 13.26 -15.52
CA ALA A 256 -23.39 13.48 -16.14
C ALA A 256 -24.26 12.20 -16.12
N ASP A 257 -23.67 11.05 -16.43
CA ASP A 257 -24.36 9.75 -16.45
C ASP A 257 -24.77 9.34 -15.02
N GLY A 258 -23.89 9.55 -14.03
CA GLY A 258 -24.20 9.32 -12.61
C GLY A 258 -25.33 10.23 -12.08
N ASP A 259 -25.34 11.49 -12.47
CA ASP A 259 -26.41 12.43 -12.10
C ASP A 259 -27.75 12.08 -12.78
N ALA A 260 -27.70 11.64 -14.05
CA ALA A 260 -28.88 11.16 -14.77
C ALA A 260 -29.47 9.89 -14.13
N LEU A 261 -28.63 8.92 -13.76
CA LEU A 261 -29.03 7.70 -13.06
C LEU A 261 -29.66 8.03 -11.70
N ARG A 262 -29.05 8.91 -10.91
CA ARG A 262 -29.56 9.37 -9.63
C ARG A 262 -30.92 10.05 -9.80
N THR A 263 -31.04 10.91 -10.80
CA THR A 263 -32.30 11.59 -11.12
C THR A 263 -33.38 10.57 -11.47
N PHE A 264 -33.07 9.59 -12.31
CA PHE A 264 -33.99 8.52 -12.67
C PHE A 264 -34.50 7.76 -11.43
N ILE A 265 -33.58 7.31 -10.56
CA ILE A 265 -33.91 6.57 -9.32
C ILE A 265 -34.83 7.38 -8.40
N THR A 266 -34.56 8.69 -8.27
CA THR A 266 -35.31 9.55 -7.34
C THR A 266 -36.67 10.01 -7.86
N THR A 267 -36.86 10.02 -9.18
CA THR A 267 -38.11 10.50 -9.82
C THR A 267 -39.04 9.38 -10.27
N ASN A 268 -38.60 8.13 -10.29
CA ASN A 268 -39.42 6.99 -10.71
C ASN A 268 -39.73 6.07 -9.50
N ASN A 269 -40.83 5.31 -9.64
CA ASN A 269 -41.18 4.29 -8.65
C ASN A 269 -40.31 3.03 -8.87
N MET A 270 -39.28 2.85 -8.03
CA MET A 270 -38.41 1.66 -8.11
C MET A 270 -39.09 0.35 -7.70
N GLY A 271 -40.34 0.39 -7.24
CA GLY A 271 -41.18 -0.80 -7.11
C GLY A 271 -41.79 -1.29 -8.42
N ASP A 272 -41.71 -0.50 -9.51
CA ASP A 272 -42.08 -0.91 -10.85
C ASP A 272 -40.94 -1.77 -11.43
N PRO A 273 -41.23 -3.03 -11.85
CA PRO A 273 -40.20 -3.91 -12.43
C PRO A 273 -39.49 -3.33 -13.66
N THR A 274 -40.19 -2.52 -14.47
CA THR A 274 -39.60 -1.89 -15.66
C THR A 274 -38.61 -0.80 -15.26
N ALA A 275 -38.97 0.04 -14.32
CA ALA A 275 -38.09 1.09 -13.79
C ALA A 275 -36.87 0.47 -13.08
N PHE A 276 -37.09 -0.59 -12.31
CA PHE A 276 -36.00 -1.30 -11.62
C PHE A 276 -35.03 -1.98 -12.60
N ALA A 277 -35.52 -2.57 -13.66
CA ALA A 277 -34.72 -3.24 -14.68
C ALA A 277 -33.88 -2.27 -15.54
N TYR A 278 -34.22 -0.97 -15.53
CA TYR A 278 -33.44 0.06 -16.22
C TYR A 278 -32.14 0.42 -15.45
N VAL A 279 -32.16 0.32 -14.12
CA VAL A 279 -31.03 0.59 -13.23
C VAL A 279 -30.13 -0.64 -13.12
#